data_846831d08adc0cccbca44dd5edd0f52f
#
_entry.id   846831d08adc0cccbca44dd5edd0f52f
#
_cell.length_a   1.000
_cell.length_b   1.000
_cell.length_c   1.000
_cell.angle_alpha   90.00
_cell.angle_beta   90.00
_cell.angle_gamma   90.00
#
_symmetry.space_group_name_H-M   'P 1'
#
loop_
_entity.id
_entity.type
_entity.pdbx_description
1 polymer ?
#
loop_
_entity_poly.entity_id
_entity_poly.type
_entity_poly.pdbx_seq_one_letter_code
_entity_poly.pdbx_strand_id
1 'polypeptide(L)'
;LGSSYVQSLQGTGVAACLKHFAANSQETHRQTADSRIDPRALREIYLSAFETVIKTAKPASVMAAYNKLNGTYACENRSLLTDILRREWGFDGAVISDWGACTNLTRALQAGMDLEMPDSRGIHKKLLRRDLAAGKIDPAAIETAAHRVAKLADTYAVKHRKRQKPYDIAHHHSQI
;
A
#
# COMPACT_ATOMS: atom_id res chain seq x y z
N LEU A 1 9.18 17.84 2.22
CA LEU A 1 10.02 17.04 1.33
C LEU A 1 9.24 15.86 0.70
N GLY A 2 8.65 14.95 1.48
CA GLY A 2 7.89 13.79 0.95
C GLY A 2 6.74 14.18 0.02
N SER A 3 5.96 15.18 0.39
CA SER A 3 4.86 15.67 -0.45
C SER A 3 5.34 16.21 -1.79
N SER A 4 6.40 17.03 -1.78
CA SER A 4 6.99 17.58 -3.02
C SER A 4 7.52 16.47 -3.92
N TYR A 5 8.17 15.45 -3.35
CA TYR A 5 8.65 14.28 -4.10
C TYR A 5 7.51 13.53 -4.79
N VAL A 6 6.44 13.21 -4.04
CA VAL A 6 5.26 12.53 -4.59
C VAL A 6 4.61 13.35 -5.70
N GLN A 7 4.40 14.65 -5.49
CA GLN A 7 3.79 15.54 -6.49
C GLN A 7 4.63 15.63 -7.77
N SER A 8 5.95 15.81 -7.63
CA SER A 8 6.86 15.88 -8.77
C SER A 8 6.88 14.56 -9.56
N LEU A 9 6.99 13.42 -8.87
CA LEU A 9 6.98 12.11 -9.51
C LEU A 9 5.66 11.87 -10.26
N GLN A 10 4.53 12.12 -9.63
CA GLN A 10 3.20 11.93 -10.26
C GLN A 10 2.95 12.93 -11.39
N GLY A 11 3.52 14.13 -11.32
CA GLY A 11 3.53 15.11 -12.40
C GLY A 11 4.21 14.62 -13.67
N THR A 12 5.16 13.68 -13.58
CA THR A 12 5.79 13.04 -14.75
C THR A 12 4.96 11.89 -15.34
N GLY A 13 3.85 11.51 -14.70
CA GLY A 13 3.00 10.37 -15.10
C GLY A 13 3.41 9.04 -14.49
N VAL A 14 4.28 9.01 -13.48
CA VAL A 14 4.68 7.82 -12.73
C VAL A 14 3.92 7.76 -11.40
N ALA A 15 3.30 6.61 -11.09
CA ALA A 15 2.60 6.42 -9.83
C ALA A 15 3.58 6.40 -8.64
N ALA A 16 3.30 7.18 -7.60
CA ALA A 16 4.04 7.10 -6.35
C ALA A 16 3.43 6.07 -5.40
N CYS A 17 4.28 5.28 -4.75
CA CYS A 17 3.91 4.38 -3.67
C CYS A 17 4.56 4.84 -2.36
N LEU A 18 3.75 5.34 -1.43
CA LEU A 18 4.23 5.79 -0.13
C LEU A 18 4.44 4.59 0.81
N LYS A 19 5.64 4.46 1.43
CA LYS A 19 6.00 3.25 2.19
C LYS A 19 6.96 3.53 3.35
N HIS A 20 7.08 2.62 4.32
CA HIS A 20 6.24 1.44 4.54
C HIS A 20 5.24 1.74 5.65
N PHE A 21 3.97 1.54 5.43
CA PHE A 21 2.87 1.94 6.31
C PHE A 21 2.46 0.78 7.23
N ALA A 22 2.76 0.77 8.53
CA ALA A 22 3.48 1.76 9.28
C ALA A 22 4.33 1.11 10.38
N ALA A 23 5.22 1.93 10.94
CA ALA A 23 5.98 1.59 12.15
C ALA A 23 6.95 0.39 12.00
N ASN A 24 7.48 0.13 10.81
CA ASN A 24 8.61 -0.78 10.59
C ASN A 24 9.93 -0.04 10.83
N SER A 25 10.21 0.30 12.10
CA SER A 25 11.41 1.03 12.48
C SER A 25 12.59 0.12 12.85
N GLN A 26 12.39 -1.21 12.81
CA GLN A 26 13.40 -2.22 13.11
C GLN A 26 13.39 -3.30 12.05
N GLU A 27 14.59 -3.57 11.48
CA GLU A 27 14.73 -4.60 10.43
C GLU A 27 14.96 -6.01 11.00
N THR A 28 15.49 -6.15 12.22
CA THR A 28 15.65 -7.45 12.87
C THR A 28 14.28 -8.10 13.10
N HIS A 29 14.10 -9.29 12.53
CA HIS A 29 12.82 -10.02 12.57
C HIS A 29 11.62 -9.23 12.04
N ARG A 30 11.80 -8.30 11.09
CA ARG A 30 10.75 -7.40 10.58
C ARG A 30 9.45 -8.09 10.16
N GLN A 31 9.51 -9.34 9.69
CA GLN A 31 8.33 -10.12 9.27
C GLN A 31 7.51 -10.68 10.45
N THR A 32 8.07 -10.70 11.67
CA THR A 32 7.40 -11.24 12.86
C THR A 32 7.36 -10.26 14.03
N ALA A 33 8.15 -9.18 13.96
CA ALA A 33 8.20 -8.15 14.98
C ALA A 33 6.81 -7.52 15.22
N ASP A 34 6.54 -7.15 16.46
CA ASP A 34 5.33 -6.45 16.87
C ASP A 34 5.70 -5.10 17.47
N SER A 35 5.44 -4.04 16.71
CA SER A 35 5.64 -2.66 17.15
C SER A 35 4.54 -2.28 18.14
N ARG A 36 4.88 -2.29 19.44
CA ARG A 36 3.96 -1.90 20.53
C ARG A 36 4.06 -0.41 20.76
N ILE A 37 3.04 0.33 20.35
CA ILE A 37 3.04 1.79 20.33
C ILE A 37 1.72 2.28 20.92
N ASP A 38 1.79 3.20 21.90
CA ASP A 38 0.61 3.84 22.43
C ASP A 38 -0.10 4.72 21.38
N PRO A 39 -1.40 4.99 21.51
CA PRO A 39 -2.17 5.72 20.51
C PRO A 39 -1.66 7.12 20.21
N ARG A 40 -1.12 7.83 21.21
CA ARG A 40 -0.61 9.20 21.04
C ARG A 40 0.70 9.17 20.24
N ALA A 41 1.67 8.36 20.65
CA ALA A 41 2.93 8.23 19.94
C ALA A 41 2.74 7.73 18.51
N LEU A 42 1.79 6.79 18.30
CA LEU A 42 1.44 6.32 16.97
C LEU A 42 1.00 7.49 16.06
N ARG A 43 0.11 8.35 16.54
CA ARG A 43 -0.43 9.48 15.77
C ARG A 43 0.59 10.61 15.58
N GLU A 44 1.27 11.01 16.64
CA GLU A 44 2.13 12.19 16.62
C GLU A 44 3.49 11.92 15.96
N ILE A 45 4.01 10.69 16.01
CA ILE A 45 5.35 10.35 15.54
C ILE A 45 5.28 9.45 14.30
N TYR A 46 4.70 8.25 14.41
CA TYR A 46 4.82 7.23 13.37
C TYR A 46 3.91 7.48 12.15
N LEU A 47 2.76 8.12 12.36
CA LEU A 47 1.77 8.35 11.31
C LEU A 47 1.77 9.78 10.76
N SER A 48 2.30 10.76 11.47
CA SER A 48 2.21 12.18 11.11
C SER A 48 2.79 12.51 9.73
N ALA A 49 3.93 11.91 9.37
CA ALA A 49 4.54 12.09 8.06
C ALA A 49 3.67 11.49 6.94
N PHE A 50 3.09 10.32 7.17
CA PHE A 50 2.15 9.68 6.22
C PHE A 50 0.90 10.52 6.02
N GLU A 51 0.29 10.96 7.12
CA GLU A 51 -0.89 11.81 7.09
C GLU A 51 -0.67 13.07 6.25
N THR A 52 0.44 13.76 6.50
CA THR A 52 0.83 14.97 5.76
C THR A 52 0.92 14.68 4.26
N VAL A 53 1.65 13.62 3.86
CA VAL A 53 1.84 13.31 2.45
C VAL A 53 0.53 12.88 1.79
N ILE A 54 -0.28 12.06 2.46
CA ILE A 54 -1.56 11.59 1.93
C ILE A 54 -2.52 12.75 1.70
N LYS A 55 -2.70 13.63 2.68
CA LYS A 55 -3.62 14.76 2.59
C LYS A 55 -3.17 15.82 1.57
N THR A 56 -1.86 16.04 1.44
CA THR A 56 -1.33 17.13 0.59
C THR A 56 -0.92 16.70 -0.81
N ALA A 57 -0.41 15.47 -0.98
CA ALA A 57 0.15 15.01 -2.25
C ALA A 57 -0.63 13.87 -2.91
N LYS A 58 -1.54 13.21 -2.18
CA LYS A 58 -2.42 12.16 -2.69
C LYS A 58 -1.67 11.10 -3.50
N PRO A 59 -0.75 10.32 -2.88
CA PRO A 59 -0.01 9.28 -3.58
C PRO A 59 -0.96 8.26 -4.19
N ALA A 60 -0.58 7.70 -5.34
CA ALA A 60 -1.40 6.74 -6.08
C ALA A 60 -1.59 5.42 -5.32
N SER A 61 -0.61 5.05 -4.50
CA SER A 61 -0.66 3.83 -3.69
C SER A 61 0.09 4.01 -2.37
N VAL A 62 -0.20 3.11 -1.44
CA VAL A 62 0.48 2.96 -0.15
C VAL A 62 0.89 1.51 0.02
N MET A 63 2.10 1.25 0.51
CA MET A 63 2.58 -0.10 0.79
C MET A 63 2.50 -0.38 2.29
N ALA A 64 1.72 -1.40 2.67
CA ALA A 64 1.62 -1.85 4.05
C ALA A 64 2.91 -2.57 4.47
N ALA A 65 3.38 -2.29 5.69
CA ALA A 65 4.63 -2.80 6.22
C ALA A 65 4.59 -4.29 6.60
N TYR A 66 5.76 -4.88 6.85
CA TYR A 66 5.90 -6.29 7.26
C TYR A 66 5.40 -6.59 8.67
N ASN A 67 5.68 -5.67 9.58
CA ASN A 67 5.53 -5.87 11.01
C ASN A 67 4.08 -5.96 11.47
N LYS A 68 3.91 -6.49 12.65
CA LYS A 68 2.67 -6.27 13.41
C LYS A 68 2.70 -4.87 14.04
N LEU A 69 1.54 -4.28 14.17
CA LEU A 69 1.30 -3.07 14.94
C LEU A 69 0.26 -3.40 16.02
N ASN A 70 0.68 -3.35 17.28
CA ASN A 70 -0.16 -3.69 18.42
C ASN A 70 -0.88 -5.04 18.27
N GLY A 71 -0.12 -6.07 17.86
CA GLY A 71 -0.58 -7.44 17.76
C GLY A 71 -1.15 -7.87 16.40
N THR A 72 -1.43 -6.93 15.48
CA THR A 72 -2.04 -7.24 14.18
C THR A 72 -1.08 -6.87 13.05
N TYR A 73 -0.87 -7.77 12.07
CA TYR A 73 -0.06 -7.46 10.90
C TYR A 73 -0.57 -6.22 10.17
N ALA A 74 0.33 -5.35 9.72
CA ALA A 74 -0.05 -4.10 9.06
C ALA A 74 -0.98 -4.34 7.87
N CYS A 75 -0.76 -5.39 7.07
CA CYS A 75 -1.63 -5.79 5.96
C CYS A 75 -3.03 -6.22 6.39
N GLU A 76 -3.21 -6.67 7.64
CA GLU A 76 -4.47 -7.19 8.19
C GLU A 76 -5.10 -6.23 9.22
N ASN A 77 -4.51 -5.05 9.40
CA ASN A 77 -4.92 -4.09 10.43
C ASN A 77 -6.00 -3.14 9.92
N ARG A 78 -7.26 -3.48 10.19
CA ARG A 78 -8.42 -2.68 9.80
C ARG A 78 -8.37 -1.25 10.36
N SER A 79 -7.97 -1.09 11.63
CA SER A 79 -7.85 0.24 12.24
C SER A 79 -6.85 1.11 11.47
N LEU A 80 -5.71 0.52 11.06
CA LEU A 80 -4.69 1.22 10.29
C LEU A 80 -5.15 1.52 8.85
N LEU A 81 -5.59 0.50 8.10
CA LEU A 81 -5.84 0.61 6.66
C LEU A 81 -7.21 1.20 6.32
N THR A 82 -8.24 0.89 7.10
CA THR A 82 -9.60 1.38 6.83
C THR A 82 -9.92 2.61 7.66
N ASP A 83 -9.80 2.53 8.98
CA ASP A 83 -10.32 3.59 9.83
C ASP A 83 -9.44 4.83 9.77
N ILE A 84 -8.13 4.69 9.89
CA ILE A 84 -7.18 5.81 9.82
C ILE A 84 -6.93 6.23 8.36
N LEU A 85 -6.37 5.33 7.55
CA LEU A 85 -5.89 5.69 6.21
C LEU A 85 -7.04 6.15 5.30
N ARG A 86 -8.13 5.36 5.22
CA ARG A 86 -9.20 5.63 4.27
C ARG A 86 -10.27 6.58 4.82
N ARG A 87 -10.82 6.29 6.01
CA ARG A 87 -11.96 7.07 6.53
C ARG A 87 -11.53 8.41 7.09
N GLU A 88 -10.47 8.44 7.88
CA GLU A 88 -10.02 9.67 8.54
C GLU A 88 -9.21 10.57 7.60
N TRP A 89 -8.28 10.00 6.82
CA TRP A 89 -7.41 10.78 5.92
C TRP A 89 -7.92 10.89 4.49
N GLY A 90 -8.96 10.15 4.12
CA GLY A 90 -9.58 10.22 2.79
C GLY A 90 -8.74 9.59 1.67
N PHE A 91 -7.90 8.59 1.99
CA PHE A 91 -7.10 7.91 0.97
C PHE A 91 -7.97 7.01 0.08
N ASP A 92 -7.97 7.28 -1.22
CA ASP A 92 -8.75 6.55 -2.24
C ASP A 92 -7.91 5.70 -3.21
N GLY A 93 -6.57 5.73 -3.06
CA GLY A 93 -5.63 4.93 -3.85
C GLY A 93 -5.57 3.46 -3.45
N ALA A 94 -4.70 2.71 -4.13
CA ALA A 94 -4.48 1.30 -3.85
C ALA A 94 -3.57 1.07 -2.63
N VAL A 95 -3.92 0.12 -1.77
CA VAL A 95 -3.05 -0.40 -0.71
C VAL A 95 -2.46 -1.73 -1.15
N ILE A 96 -1.13 -1.79 -1.21
CA ILE A 96 -0.38 -2.97 -1.62
C ILE A 96 0.36 -3.57 -0.42
N SER A 97 0.54 -4.88 -0.37
CA SER A 97 1.43 -5.49 0.63
C SER A 97 2.89 -5.20 0.30
N ASP A 98 3.76 -5.13 1.29
CA ASP A 98 5.18 -5.35 1.05
C ASP A 98 5.42 -6.79 0.57
N TRP A 99 6.60 -7.09 0.03
CA TRP A 99 6.92 -8.32 -0.68
C TRP A 99 6.85 -9.56 0.23
N GLY A 100 5.76 -10.30 0.13
CA GLY A 100 5.48 -11.46 0.99
C GLY A 100 4.92 -11.11 2.38
N ALA A 101 4.51 -9.88 2.62
CA ALA A 101 3.97 -9.44 3.92
C ALA A 101 2.53 -9.89 4.18
N CYS A 102 1.79 -10.30 3.15
CA CYS A 102 0.43 -10.79 3.32
C CYS A 102 0.44 -12.22 3.86
N THR A 103 -0.05 -12.43 5.08
CA THR A 103 -0.13 -13.77 5.70
C THR A 103 -1.50 -14.42 5.51
N ASN A 104 -2.56 -13.61 5.37
CA ASN A 104 -3.91 -14.06 5.12
C ASN A 104 -4.66 -13.07 4.23
N LEU A 105 -4.85 -13.43 2.96
CA LEU A 105 -5.48 -12.54 1.97
C LEU A 105 -6.93 -12.17 2.32
N THR A 106 -7.70 -13.10 2.88
CA THR A 106 -9.08 -12.84 3.30
C THR A 106 -9.13 -11.72 4.34
N ARG A 107 -8.31 -11.82 5.39
CA ARG A 107 -8.22 -10.80 6.45
C ARG A 107 -7.67 -9.48 5.92
N ALA A 108 -6.68 -9.54 5.03
CA ALA A 108 -6.08 -8.36 4.45
C ALA A 108 -7.08 -7.56 3.59
N LEU A 109 -7.87 -8.22 2.74
CA LEU A 109 -8.95 -7.59 1.98
C LEU A 109 -10.02 -6.98 2.89
N GLN A 110 -10.42 -7.70 3.94
CA GLN A 110 -11.37 -7.18 4.94
C GLN A 110 -10.82 -5.97 5.70
N ALA A 111 -9.49 -5.90 5.88
CA ALA A 111 -8.83 -4.77 6.52
C ALA A 111 -8.67 -3.55 5.60
N GLY A 112 -8.84 -3.70 4.28
CA GLY A 112 -8.74 -2.61 3.31
C GLY A 112 -7.48 -2.62 2.45
N MET A 113 -6.69 -3.73 2.45
CA MET A 113 -5.66 -3.99 1.46
C MET A 113 -6.29 -4.35 0.12
N ASP A 114 -5.66 -3.99 -0.99
CA ASP A 114 -6.20 -4.21 -2.33
C ASP A 114 -5.37 -5.19 -3.17
N LEU A 115 -4.05 -5.27 -2.96
CA LEU A 115 -3.16 -6.10 -3.78
C LEU A 115 -2.11 -6.81 -2.94
N GLU A 116 -2.05 -8.12 -3.07
CA GLU A 116 -0.96 -8.94 -2.54
C GLU A 116 0.24 -8.94 -3.49
N MET A 117 1.45 -8.76 -2.95
CA MET A 117 2.70 -8.81 -3.68
C MET A 117 3.75 -9.67 -2.95
N PRO A 118 4.43 -10.64 -3.60
CA PRO A 118 4.05 -11.20 -4.90
C PRO A 118 2.85 -12.15 -4.77
N ASP A 119 2.37 -12.68 -5.90
CA ASP A 119 1.39 -13.78 -5.84
C ASP A 119 1.95 -14.96 -5.05
N SER A 120 1.15 -15.52 -4.15
CA SER A 120 1.46 -16.68 -3.30
C SER A 120 1.45 -18.01 -4.08
N ARG A 121 1.73 -18.01 -5.38
CA ARG A 121 1.61 -19.16 -6.28
C ARG A 121 0.20 -19.78 -6.26
N GLY A 122 -0.81 -18.92 -6.13
CA GLY A 122 -2.21 -19.30 -6.10
C GLY A 122 -2.72 -19.86 -4.76
N ILE A 123 -1.88 -20.00 -3.72
CA ILE A 123 -2.28 -20.55 -2.42
C ILE A 123 -3.35 -19.65 -1.78
N HIS A 124 -3.07 -18.37 -1.64
CA HIS A 124 -4.01 -17.42 -1.02
C HIS A 124 -5.28 -17.25 -1.87
N LYS A 125 -5.18 -17.31 -3.19
CA LYS A 125 -6.33 -17.30 -4.09
C LYS A 125 -7.25 -18.50 -3.86
N LYS A 126 -6.69 -19.71 -3.64
CA LYS A 126 -7.47 -20.91 -3.32
C LYS A 126 -8.16 -20.76 -1.96
N LEU A 127 -7.45 -20.26 -0.95
CA LEU A 127 -8.01 -20.01 0.38
C LEU A 127 -9.13 -18.95 0.34
N LEU A 128 -8.91 -17.85 -0.39
CA LEU A 128 -9.91 -16.79 -0.58
C LEU A 128 -11.21 -17.33 -1.21
N ARG A 129 -11.08 -18.17 -2.27
CA ARG A 129 -12.26 -18.80 -2.90
C ARG A 129 -13.05 -19.67 -1.92
N ARG A 130 -12.36 -20.45 -1.09
CA ARG A 130 -12.98 -21.26 -0.02
C ARG A 130 -13.69 -20.36 1.00
N ASP A 131 -13.02 -19.30 1.43
CA ASP A 131 -13.57 -18.38 2.44
C ASP A 131 -14.76 -17.59 1.89
N LEU A 132 -14.74 -17.24 0.61
CA LEU A 132 -15.88 -16.62 -0.09
C LEU A 132 -17.08 -17.59 -0.16
N ALA A 133 -16.86 -18.84 -0.55
CA ALA A 133 -17.91 -19.85 -0.60
C ALA A 133 -18.50 -20.17 0.80
N ALA A 134 -17.70 -19.99 1.85
CA ALA A 134 -18.14 -20.14 3.25
C ALA A 134 -18.77 -18.87 3.86
N GLY A 135 -18.95 -17.79 3.08
CA GLY A 135 -19.52 -16.52 3.56
C GLY A 135 -18.63 -15.76 4.55
N LYS A 136 -17.33 -16.06 4.61
CA LYS A 136 -16.39 -15.42 5.54
C LYS A 136 -15.91 -14.04 5.08
N ILE A 137 -16.13 -13.69 3.84
CA ILE A 137 -15.79 -12.39 3.28
C ILE A 137 -16.94 -11.91 2.40
N ASP A 138 -17.25 -10.61 2.50
CA ASP A 138 -18.20 -9.96 1.60
C ASP A 138 -17.59 -9.83 0.20
N PRO A 139 -18.26 -10.32 -0.86
CA PRO A 139 -17.84 -10.13 -2.25
C PRO A 139 -17.50 -8.67 -2.58
N ALA A 140 -18.24 -7.71 -2.02
CA ALA A 140 -18.03 -6.29 -2.24
C ALA A 140 -16.63 -5.81 -1.80
N ALA A 141 -16.01 -6.46 -0.82
CA ALA A 141 -14.62 -6.15 -0.43
C ALA A 141 -13.63 -6.52 -1.53
N ILE A 142 -13.84 -7.66 -2.20
CA ILE A 142 -13.01 -8.11 -3.33
C ILE A 142 -13.19 -7.20 -4.54
N GLU A 143 -14.43 -6.86 -4.87
CA GLU A 143 -14.77 -5.96 -5.98
C GLU A 143 -14.17 -4.57 -5.77
N THR A 144 -14.28 -4.04 -4.56
CA THR A 144 -13.69 -2.74 -4.20
C THR A 144 -12.18 -2.74 -4.35
N ALA A 145 -11.50 -3.79 -3.89
CA ALA A 145 -10.05 -3.95 -4.04
C ALA A 145 -9.64 -4.04 -5.52
N ALA A 146 -10.33 -4.88 -6.29
CA ALA A 146 -10.09 -5.03 -7.73
C ALA A 146 -10.29 -3.71 -8.48
N HIS A 147 -11.34 -2.95 -8.16
CA HIS A 147 -11.60 -1.64 -8.76
C HIS A 147 -10.47 -0.64 -8.49
N ARG A 148 -9.94 -0.57 -7.28
CA ARG A 148 -8.81 0.33 -6.95
C ARG A 148 -7.54 -0.04 -7.69
N VAL A 149 -7.25 -1.34 -7.83
CA VAL A 149 -6.09 -1.81 -8.60
C VAL A 149 -6.27 -1.52 -10.09
N ALA A 150 -7.46 -1.76 -10.65
CA ALA A 150 -7.77 -1.42 -12.04
C ALA A 150 -7.64 0.09 -12.29
N LYS A 151 -8.21 0.93 -11.42
CA LYS A 151 -8.08 2.40 -11.48
C LYS A 151 -6.61 2.85 -11.49
N LEU A 152 -5.77 2.24 -10.63
CA LEU A 152 -4.33 2.52 -10.59
C LEU A 152 -3.68 2.19 -11.93
N ALA A 153 -3.94 0.98 -12.45
CA ALA A 153 -3.38 0.52 -13.73
C ALA A 153 -3.83 1.41 -14.90
N ASP A 154 -5.11 1.70 -15.01
CA ASP A 154 -5.66 2.52 -16.09
C ASP A 154 -5.12 3.95 -16.06
N THR A 155 -4.96 4.52 -14.86
CA THR A 155 -4.48 5.90 -14.71
C THR A 155 -3.03 6.06 -15.16
N TYR A 156 -2.18 5.08 -14.87
CA TYR A 156 -0.72 5.22 -15.07
C TYR A 156 -0.17 4.40 -16.24
N ALA A 157 -0.72 3.23 -16.57
CA ALA A 157 -0.24 2.41 -17.69
C ALA A 157 -0.44 3.09 -19.06
N VAL A 158 -1.54 3.80 -19.24
CA VAL A 158 -1.84 4.53 -20.50
C VAL A 158 -0.86 5.69 -20.72
N LYS A 159 -0.46 6.37 -19.66
CA LYS A 159 0.50 7.50 -19.77
C LYS A 159 1.90 7.04 -20.16
N HIS A 160 2.32 5.85 -19.76
CA HIS A 160 3.64 5.30 -20.07
C HIS A 160 3.79 4.89 -21.54
N ARG A 161 2.73 4.37 -22.20
CA ARG A 161 2.77 3.96 -23.61
C ARG A 161 3.06 5.12 -24.57
N LYS A 162 2.80 6.35 -24.20
CA LYS A 162 3.02 7.55 -25.05
C LYS A 162 4.43 8.14 -24.95
N ARG A 163 5.31 7.64 -24.08
CA ARG A 163 6.61 8.24 -23.76
C ARG A 163 7.83 7.34 -24.01
N GLN A 164 7.78 6.39 -24.95
CA GLN A 164 8.97 5.66 -25.35
C GLN A 164 9.89 6.57 -26.20
N LYS A 165 10.59 7.49 -25.54
CA LYS A 165 11.81 8.06 -26.11
C LYS A 165 12.98 7.11 -25.79
N PRO A 166 13.90 6.86 -26.73
CA PRO A 166 15.11 6.12 -26.43
C PRO A 166 15.83 6.75 -25.24
N TYR A 167 16.26 5.93 -24.28
CA TYR A 167 17.01 6.39 -23.12
C TYR A 167 18.46 6.64 -23.55
N ASP A 168 18.93 7.88 -23.47
CA ASP A 168 20.32 8.25 -23.77
C ASP A 168 21.16 8.18 -22.50
N ILE A 169 21.80 7.02 -22.29
CA ILE A 169 22.66 6.76 -21.14
C ILE A 169 23.84 7.72 -21.08
N ALA A 170 24.46 8.03 -22.22
CA ALA A 170 25.64 8.91 -22.29
C ALA A 170 25.27 10.34 -21.86
N HIS A 171 24.14 10.85 -22.35
CA HIS A 171 23.64 12.15 -21.93
C HIS A 171 23.35 12.21 -20.43
N HIS A 172 22.71 11.21 -19.87
CA HIS A 172 22.44 11.19 -18.42
C HIS A 172 23.70 11.10 -17.57
N HIS A 173 24.68 10.29 -17.98
CA HIS A 173 25.95 10.19 -17.25
C HIS A 173 26.80 11.47 -17.33
N SER A 174 26.64 12.28 -18.37
CA SER A 174 27.35 13.57 -18.48
C SER A 174 26.80 14.66 -17.55
N GLN A 175 25.65 14.44 -16.92
CA GLN A 175 24.99 15.40 -16.02
C GLN A 175 25.25 15.12 -14.52
N ILE A 176 25.97 14.05 -14.20
CA ILE A 176 26.37 13.65 -12.84
C ILE A 176 27.82 14.06 -12.62
#